data_5daf2367c5908bb5595d8f0a00e5fffd
#
_entry.id   5daf2367c5908bb5595d8f0a00e5fffd
#
_cell.length_a   1.000
_cell.length_b   1.000
_cell.length_c   1.000
_cell.angle_alpha   90.00
_cell.angle_beta   90.00
_cell.angle_gamma   90.00
#
_symmetry.space_group_name_H-M   'P 1'
#
loop_
_entity.id
_entity.type
_entity.pdbx_description
1 polymer ?
#
loop_
_entity_poly.entity_id
_entity_poly.type
_entity_poly.pdbx_seq_one_letter_code
_entity_poly.pdbx_strand_id
1 'polypeptide(L)'
;MGSEMCIRDRLSTITDAAVTNLTTGEIFWASKGKGAFLDKKKISVQNKKPLYKIIGINTSGASSKQLKKLEPVFQNHNHTRHFGANALEMAMLAQGLMDIYIDFRGKIRIQDLAAGYLLVKEAGGLILNENLEPLESDLSYEARLSFVTAANNEILDEVFSKIK
;
A
#
# COMPACT_ATOMS: atom_id res chain seq x y z
N MET A 1 -23.53 -19.14 -30.11
CA MET A 1 -23.11 -17.81 -29.64
C MET A 1 -22.94 -17.89 -28.12
N GLY A 2 -21.74 -18.10 -27.66
CA GLY A 2 -21.44 -18.14 -26.25
C GLY A 2 -21.42 -16.68 -25.71
N SER A 3 -22.28 -16.35 -24.76
CA SER A 3 -22.13 -15.14 -23.99
C SER A 3 -20.98 -15.38 -23.00
N GLU A 4 -19.79 -14.94 -23.37
CA GLU A 4 -18.69 -14.82 -22.41
C GLU A 4 -19.06 -13.68 -21.46
N MET A 5 -19.60 -14.05 -20.30
CA MET A 5 -19.75 -13.17 -19.18
C MET A 5 -18.34 -13.01 -18.58
N CYS A 6 -17.57 -12.04 -19.10
CA CYS A 6 -16.30 -11.63 -18.49
C CYS A 6 -16.62 -11.01 -17.14
N ILE A 7 -16.64 -11.83 -16.10
CA ILE A 7 -16.57 -11.33 -14.72
C ILE A 7 -15.14 -10.79 -14.57
N ARG A 8 -14.96 -9.48 -14.69
CA ARG A 8 -13.69 -8.84 -14.38
C ARG A 8 -13.65 -8.63 -12.87
N ASP A 9 -12.97 -9.55 -12.18
CA ASP A 9 -12.67 -9.33 -10.77
C ASP A 9 -11.78 -8.08 -10.62
N ARG A 10 -12.07 -7.28 -9.60
CA ARG A 10 -11.40 -6.01 -9.32
C ARG A 10 -10.81 -6.03 -7.92
N LEU A 11 -9.87 -5.12 -7.63
CA LEU A 11 -9.31 -4.95 -6.29
C LEU A 11 -10.41 -4.76 -5.24
N SER A 12 -11.45 -4.00 -5.56
CA SER A 12 -12.59 -3.77 -4.66
C SER A 12 -13.46 -5.00 -4.38
N THR A 13 -13.31 -6.11 -5.15
CA THR A 13 -14.07 -7.35 -4.94
C THR A 13 -13.36 -8.37 -4.05
N ILE A 14 -12.11 -8.13 -3.65
CA ILE A 14 -11.36 -9.02 -2.76
C ILE A 14 -12.09 -9.11 -1.41
N THR A 15 -12.32 -10.33 -0.95
CA THR A 15 -13.06 -10.61 0.29
C THR A 15 -12.16 -10.99 1.45
N ASP A 16 -11.05 -11.66 1.18
CA ASP A 16 -10.14 -12.17 2.20
C ASP A 16 -8.70 -12.05 1.71
N ALA A 17 -7.78 -11.77 2.65
CA ALA A 17 -6.36 -11.62 2.37
C ALA A 17 -5.51 -12.12 3.53
N ALA A 18 -4.33 -12.65 3.22
CA ALA A 18 -3.32 -13.00 4.19
C ALA A 18 -1.92 -12.69 3.68
N VAL A 19 -1.05 -12.22 4.57
CA VAL A 19 0.39 -11.99 4.34
C VAL A 19 1.14 -12.59 5.53
N THR A 20 2.08 -13.47 5.27
CA THR A 20 2.91 -14.08 6.32
C THR A 20 4.30 -13.47 6.30
N ASN A 21 4.76 -13.01 7.46
CA ASN A 21 6.15 -12.65 7.69
C ASN A 21 6.96 -13.94 7.90
N LEU A 22 7.69 -14.37 6.90
CA LEU A 22 8.44 -15.63 6.93
C LEU A 22 9.58 -15.65 7.97
N THR A 23 10.03 -14.49 8.44
CA THR A 23 11.09 -14.39 9.45
C THR A 23 10.56 -14.62 10.86
N THR A 24 9.37 -14.08 11.16
CA THR A 24 8.77 -14.14 12.51
C THR A 24 7.67 -15.19 12.64
N GLY A 25 7.11 -15.65 11.51
CA GLY A 25 5.95 -16.54 11.45
C GLY A 25 4.61 -15.82 11.69
N GLU A 26 4.61 -14.50 11.91
CA GLU A 26 3.41 -13.70 12.10
C GLU A 26 2.53 -13.69 10.85
N ILE A 27 1.22 -13.77 11.04
CA ILE A 27 0.25 -13.76 9.95
C ILE A 27 -0.63 -12.51 10.06
N PHE A 28 -0.52 -11.63 9.07
CA PHE A 28 -1.44 -10.52 8.84
C PHE A 28 -2.60 -11.03 7.99
N TRP A 29 -3.83 -10.77 8.39
CA TRP A 29 -4.99 -11.16 7.61
C TRP A 29 -6.12 -10.13 7.72
N ALA A 30 -6.96 -10.08 6.71
CA ALA A 30 -8.14 -9.23 6.69
C ALA A 30 -9.30 -9.93 6.02
N SER A 31 -10.50 -9.60 6.44
CA SER A 31 -11.74 -10.02 5.79
C SER A 31 -12.62 -8.78 5.61
N LYS A 32 -13.17 -8.62 4.40
CA LYS A 32 -13.93 -7.44 3.99
C LYS A 32 -15.07 -7.13 4.97
N GLY A 33 -15.07 -5.92 5.52
CA GLY A 33 -16.04 -5.46 6.52
C GLY A 33 -15.84 -6.00 7.93
N LYS A 34 -14.77 -6.79 8.19
CA LYS A 34 -14.48 -7.33 9.53
C LYS A 34 -13.24 -6.73 10.16
N GLY A 35 -12.43 -6.02 9.39
CA GLY A 35 -11.20 -5.39 9.82
C GLY A 35 -9.96 -6.21 9.49
N ALA A 36 -8.79 -5.69 9.89
CA ALA A 36 -7.49 -6.31 9.73
C ALA A 36 -6.94 -6.83 11.07
N PHE A 37 -6.13 -7.88 11.01
CA PHE A 37 -5.63 -8.58 12.19
C PHE A 37 -4.17 -8.99 11.98
N LEU A 38 -3.41 -8.99 13.08
CA LEU A 38 -2.14 -9.69 13.22
C LEU A 38 -2.37 -10.87 14.18
N ASP A 39 -2.27 -12.08 13.65
CA ASP A 39 -2.68 -13.31 14.34
C ASP A 39 -4.11 -13.19 14.88
N LYS A 40 -4.28 -13.09 16.19
CA LYS A 40 -5.58 -12.94 16.86
C LYS A 40 -5.91 -11.49 17.26
N LYS A 41 -4.97 -10.56 17.06
CA LYS A 41 -5.11 -9.17 17.52
C LYS A 41 -5.59 -8.28 16.37
N LYS A 42 -6.68 -7.55 16.57
CA LYS A 42 -7.13 -6.54 15.63
C LYS A 42 -6.08 -5.42 15.53
N ILE A 43 -5.77 -5.01 14.32
CA ILE A 43 -4.84 -3.93 14.00
C ILE A 43 -5.54 -2.78 13.29
N SER A 44 -4.93 -1.61 13.34
CA SER A 44 -5.37 -0.42 12.61
C SER A 44 -4.15 0.43 12.26
N VAL A 45 -4.28 1.26 11.24
CA VAL A 45 -3.28 2.26 10.89
C VAL A 45 -3.06 3.26 12.02
N GLN A 46 -1.92 3.97 12.01
CA GLN A 46 -1.63 5.02 12.98
C GLN A 46 -2.56 6.23 12.76
N ASN A 47 -3.45 6.48 13.73
CA ASN A 47 -4.40 7.60 13.67
C ASN A 47 -3.88 8.88 14.35
N LYS A 48 -2.74 8.80 15.04
CA LYS A 48 -2.13 9.97 15.71
C LYS A 48 -1.06 10.54 14.80
N LYS A 49 -0.90 11.87 14.81
CA LYS A 49 0.23 12.51 14.14
C LYS A 49 1.53 12.08 14.82
N PRO A 50 2.39 11.29 14.16
CA PRO A 50 3.63 10.85 14.77
C PRO A 50 4.62 12.03 14.89
N LEU A 51 5.49 11.99 15.89
CA LEU A 51 6.58 12.97 16.02
C LEU A 51 7.54 12.85 14.82
N TYR A 52 7.80 11.62 14.37
CA TYR A 52 8.59 11.32 13.19
C TYR A 52 7.80 10.35 12.30
N LYS A 53 7.74 10.64 10.99
CA LYS A 53 7.07 9.78 10.02
C LYS A 53 8.02 8.72 9.50
N ILE A 54 7.56 7.48 9.50
CA ILE A 54 8.26 6.37 8.85
C ILE A 54 7.68 6.20 7.45
N ILE A 55 8.51 6.47 6.46
CA ILE A 55 8.14 6.44 5.04
C ILE A 55 8.78 5.23 4.38
N GLY A 56 7.96 4.28 3.93
CA GLY A 56 8.41 3.22 3.04
C GLY A 56 8.46 3.72 1.60
N ILE A 57 9.54 3.43 0.89
CA ILE A 57 9.65 3.80 -0.53
C ILE A 57 10.34 2.67 -1.29
N ASN A 58 9.71 2.18 -2.35
CA ASN A 58 10.35 1.24 -3.26
C ASN A 58 10.89 1.97 -4.49
N THR A 59 12.22 2.01 -4.61
CA THR A 59 12.94 2.65 -5.72
C THR A 59 13.71 1.67 -6.60
N SER A 60 13.64 0.36 -6.33
CA SER A 60 14.38 -0.67 -7.07
C SER A 60 14.07 -0.66 -8.58
N GLY A 61 15.05 -0.29 -9.40
CA GLY A 61 14.89 -0.17 -10.84
C GLY A 61 13.95 0.96 -11.28
N ALA A 62 13.78 2.00 -10.44
CA ALA A 62 13.11 3.23 -10.83
C ALA A 62 13.94 4.00 -11.86
N SER A 63 13.26 4.66 -12.80
CA SER A 63 13.91 5.57 -13.76
C SER A 63 14.30 6.88 -13.09
N SER A 64 15.25 7.62 -13.70
CA SER A 64 15.63 8.97 -13.21
C SER A 64 14.44 9.92 -13.12
N LYS A 65 13.44 9.80 -14.01
CA LYS A 65 12.21 10.60 -13.97
C LYS A 65 11.39 10.28 -12.72
N GLN A 66 11.26 9.00 -12.36
CA GLN A 66 10.53 8.54 -11.16
C GLN A 66 11.24 8.95 -9.87
N LEU A 67 12.58 8.85 -9.83
CA LEU A 67 13.37 9.30 -8.69
C LEU A 67 13.26 10.81 -8.47
N LYS A 68 13.29 11.62 -9.55
CA LYS A 68 13.06 13.07 -9.46
C LYS A 68 11.69 13.42 -8.89
N LYS A 69 10.66 12.65 -9.21
CA LYS A 69 9.32 12.81 -8.63
C LYS A 69 9.29 12.61 -7.11
N LEU A 70 10.15 11.73 -6.59
CA LEU A 70 10.27 11.42 -5.17
C LEU A 70 11.33 12.25 -4.42
N GLU A 71 12.13 13.06 -5.15
CA GLU A 71 13.18 13.88 -4.56
C GLU A 71 12.70 14.75 -3.37
N PRO A 72 11.53 15.44 -3.45
CA PRO A 72 11.03 16.22 -2.33
C PRO A 72 10.73 15.38 -1.08
N VAL A 73 10.35 14.10 -1.24
CA VAL A 73 10.15 13.19 -0.10
C VAL A 73 11.47 12.94 0.62
N PHE A 74 12.55 12.66 -0.11
CA PHE A 74 13.87 12.42 0.47
C PHE A 74 14.47 13.67 1.11
N GLN A 75 14.25 14.85 0.52
CA GLN A 75 14.76 16.12 1.05
C GLN A 75 14.08 16.56 2.34
N ASN A 76 12.82 16.19 2.53
CA ASN A 76 12.00 16.68 3.64
C ASN A 76 11.77 15.65 4.77
N HIS A 77 12.17 14.40 4.57
CA HIS A 77 11.90 13.31 5.51
C HIS A 77 13.14 12.42 5.70
N ASN A 78 13.59 12.28 6.94
CA ASN A 78 14.84 11.59 7.29
C ASN A 78 14.64 10.08 7.59
N HIS A 79 13.39 9.63 7.76
CA HIS A 79 13.09 8.27 8.17
C HIS A 79 12.48 7.43 7.04
N THR A 80 13.21 7.35 5.92
CA THR A 80 12.82 6.49 4.80
C THR A 80 13.31 5.05 5.02
N ARG A 81 12.52 4.07 4.58
CA ARG A 81 12.82 2.64 4.65
C ARG A 81 12.52 1.98 3.31
N HIS A 82 13.27 0.93 3.01
CA HIS A 82 13.03 0.09 1.84
C HIS A 82 13.35 -1.36 2.21
N PHE A 83 12.32 -2.16 2.48
CA PHE A 83 12.48 -3.59 2.79
C PHE A 83 12.43 -4.44 1.53
N GLY A 84 11.83 -3.96 0.45
CA GLY A 84 11.74 -4.66 -0.83
C GLY A 84 10.66 -5.75 -0.87
N ALA A 85 9.74 -5.75 0.10
CA ALA A 85 8.65 -6.72 0.21
C ALA A 85 7.30 -6.00 0.31
N ASN A 86 6.73 -5.60 -0.83
CA ASN A 86 5.56 -4.72 -0.90
C ASN A 86 4.39 -5.17 -0.02
N ALA A 87 4.01 -6.45 -0.08
CA ALA A 87 2.90 -6.97 0.72
C ALA A 87 3.17 -6.85 2.22
N LEU A 88 4.41 -7.10 2.67
CA LEU A 88 4.80 -6.97 4.07
C LEU A 88 4.86 -5.50 4.50
N GLU A 89 5.39 -4.60 3.67
CA GLU A 89 5.44 -3.15 3.96
C GLU A 89 4.03 -2.57 4.09
N MET A 90 3.08 -3.00 3.24
CA MET A 90 1.67 -2.64 3.38
C MET A 90 1.03 -3.22 4.65
N ALA A 91 1.38 -4.44 5.06
CA ALA A 91 0.93 -5.04 6.31
C ALA A 91 1.49 -4.29 7.53
N MET A 92 2.75 -3.84 7.49
CA MET A 92 3.36 -3.00 8.53
C MET A 92 2.66 -1.64 8.65
N LEU A 93 2.25 -1.03 7.52
CA LEU A 93 1.43 0.18 7.53
C LEU A 93 0.06 -0.10 8.14
N ALA A 94 -0.60 -1.20 7.79
CA ALA A 94 -1.88 -1.61 8.37
C ALA A 94 -1.80 -1.84 9.89
N GLN A 95 -0.64 -2.23 10.40
CA GLN A 95 -0.36 -2.38 11.84
C GLN A 95 -0.03 -1.05 12.54
N GLY A 96 0.20 0.03 11.78
CA GLY A 96 0.60 1.33 12.33
C GLY A 96 2.09 1.48 12.63
N LEU A 97 2.95 0.61 12.09
CA LEU A 97 4.41 0.69 12.19
C LEU A 97 5.04 1.58 11.11
N MET A 98 4.27 1.93 10.10
CA MET A 98 4.65 2.78 8.98
C MET A 98 3.52 3.77 8.70
N ASP A 99 3.86 5.00 8.36
CA ASP A 99 2.88 6.07 8.18
C ASP A 99 2.43 6.21 6.72
N ILE A 100 3.35 5.97 5.79
CA ILE A 100 3.11 6.02 4.35
C ILE A 100 4.03 5.04 3.62
N TYR A 101 3.55 4.44 2.53
CA TYR A 101 4.36 3.60 1.65
C TYR A 101 4.11 3.96 0.20
N ILE A 102 5.18 4.18 -0.57
CA ILE A 102 5.15 4.70 -1.94
C ILE A 102 5.86 3.75 -2.90
N ASP A 103 5.17 3.37 -3.97
CA ASP A 103 5.77 2.68 -5.12
C ASP A 103 5.25 3.27 -6.44
N PHE A 104 5.98 4.21 -6.99
CA PHE A 104 5.62 4.88 -8.25
C PHE A 104 6.39 4.35 -9.47
N ARG A 105 6.88 3.11 -9.39
CA ARG A 105 7.66 2.50 -10.48
C ARG A 105 6.81 2.02 -11.65
N GLY A 106 5.49 1.83 -11.47
CA GLY A 106 4.64 1.19 -12.48
C GLY A 106 5.02 -0.27 -12.74
N LYS A 107 5.50 -0.98 -11.72
CA LYS A 107 6.02 -2.35 -11.85
C LYS A 107 5.32 -3.36 -10.95
N ILE A 108 4.48 -2.90 -10.03
CA ILE A 108 3.79 -3.77 -9.09
C ILE A 108 2.79 -4.64 -9.83
N ARG A 109 2.92 -5.95 -9.65
CA ARG A 109 1.95 -6.92 -10.15
C ARG A 109 0.76 -6.97 -9.20
N ILE A 110 -0.39 -7.28 -9.74
CA ILE A 110 -1.65 -7.33 -8.96
C ILE A 110 -1.57 -8.33 -7.79
N GLN A 111 -0.94 -9.49 -7.99
CA GLN A 111 -0.79 -10.50 -6.96
C GLN A 111 0.13 -10.06 -5.80
N ASP A 112 1.08 -9.15 -6.05
CA ASP A 112 1.96 -8.59 -5.02
C ASP A 112 1.27 -7.46 -4.23
N LEU A 113 0.17 -6.93 -4.75
CA LEU A 113 -0.59 -5.81 -4.19
C LEU A 113 -1.89 -6.26 -3.50
N ALA A 114 -2.59 -7.24 -4.06
CA ALA A 114 -3.98 -7.56 -3.72
C ALA A 114 -4.21 -7.82 -2.23
N ALA A 115 -3.35 -8.60 -1.57
CA ALA A 115 -3.47 -8.87 -0.14
C ALA A 115 -3.23 -7.62 0.71
N GLY A 116 -2.17 -6.85 0.38
CA GLY A 116 -1.88 -5.57 1.05
C GLY A 116 -2.99 -4.54 0.87
N TYR A 117 -3.62 -4.51 -0.32
CA TYR A 117 -4.76 -3.64 -0.60
C TYR A 117 -5.89 -3.85 0.42
N LEU A 118 -6.34 -5.10 0.60
CA LEU A 118 -7.42 -5.36 1.55
C LEU A 118 -6.98 -5.11 3.00
N LEU A 119 -5.76 -5.49 3.39
CA LEU A 119 -5.21 -5.24 4.72
C LEU A 119 -5.24 -3.74 5.06
N VAL A 120 -4.74 -2.87 4.18
CA VAL A 120 -4.72 -1.43 4.39
C VAL A 120 -6.13 -0.85 4.47
N LYS A 121 -7.04 -1.26 3.58
CA LYS A 121 -8.43 -0.80 3.59
C LYS A 121 -9.16 -1.18 4.88
N GLU A 122 -9.04 -2.41 5.31
CA GLU A 122 -9.69 -2.93 6.50
C GLU A 122 -9.05 -2.41 7.81
N ALA A 123 -7.78 -1.98 7.76
CA ALA A 123 -7.11 -1.28 8.86
C ALA A 123 -7.46 0.21 8.95
N GLY A 124 -8.24 0.76 8.00
CA GLY A 124 -8.68 2.15 7.95
C GLY A 124 -7.70 3.10 7.24
N GLY A 125 -6.73 2.56 6.49
CA GLY A 125 -5.78 3.34 5.71
C GLY A 125 -6.30 3.72 4.32
N LEU A 126 -5.55 4.59 3.67
CA LEU A 126 -5.76 5.04 2.29
C LEU A 126 -4.90 4.23 1.33
N ILE A 127 -5.42 3.96 0.14
CA ILE A 127 -4.63 3.43 -0.96
C ILE A 127 -5.06 4.09 -2.26
N LEU A 128 -4.10 4.76 -2.91
CA LEU A 128 -4.32 5.66 -4.02
C LEU A 128 -3.34 5.35 -5.15
N ASN A 129 -3.70 5.78 -6.37
CA ASN A 129 -2.78 5.74 -7.52
C ASN A 129 -1.77 6.92 -7.46
N GLU A 130 -0.92 7.05 -8.46
CA GLU A 130 0.09 8.12 -8.52
C GLU A 130 -0.49 9.53 -8.74
N ASN A 131 -1.79 9.64 -9.05
CA ASN A 131 -2.53 10.91 -9.17
C ASN A 131 -3.30 11.25 -7.88
N LEU A 132 -3.12 10.46 -6.82
CA LEU A 132 -3.81 10.56 -5.54
C LEU A 132 -5.34 10.31 -5.62
N GLU A 133 -5.77 9.53 -6.61
CA GLU A 133 -7.14 9.04 -6.74
C GLU A 133 -7.26 7.63 -6.15
N PRO A 134 -8.44 7.17 -5.73
CA PRO A 134 -8.63 5.81 -5.23
C PRO A 134 -8.05 4.77 -6.19
N LEU A 135 -7.19 3.90 -5.68
CA LEU A 135 -6.59 2.83 -6.49
C LEU A 135 -7.64 1.78 -6.81
N GLU A 136 -7.85 1.56 -8.10
CA GLU A 136 -8.70 0.49 -8.61
C GLU A 136 -8.06 -0.14 -9.86
N SER A 137 -8.18 -1.44 -9.98
CA SER A 137 -7.67 -2.19 -11.13
C SER A 137 -8.42 -3.51 -11.27
N ASP A 138 -8.53 -4.00 -12.49
CA ASP A 138 -8.92 -5.38 -12.74
C ASP A 138 -7.83 -6.32 -12.20
N LEU A 139 -8.20 -7.51 -11.70
CA LEU A 139 -7.28 -8.55 -11.24
C LEU A 139 -6.63 -9.27 -12.43
N SER A 140 -5.99 -8.49 -13.31
CA SER A 140 -5.30 -9.00 -14.49
C SER A 140 -3.84 -9.31 -14.19
N TYR A 141 -3.36 -10.45 -14.68
CA TYR A 141 -1.93 -10.81 -14.59
C TYR A 141 -1.02 -9.79 -15.27
N GLU A 142 -1.52 -9.11 -16.31
CA GLU A 142 -0.77 -8.10 -17.06
C GLU A 142 -0.73 -6.73 -16.36
N ALA A 143 -1.57 -6.51 -15.36
CA ALA A 143 -1.62 -5.22 -14.65
C ALA A 143 -0.28 -4.89 -13.99
N ARG A 144 0.17 -3.66 -14.20
CA ARG A 144 1.36 -3.08 -13.56
C ARG A 144 0.98 -1.73 -12.99
N LEU A 145 1.12 -1.59 -11.69
CA LEU A 145 0.57 -0.47 -10.94
C LEU A 145 1.65 0.37 -10.28
N SER A 146 1.31 1.64 -10.10
CA SER A 146 1.93 2.57 -9.16
C SER A 146 0.93 2.89 -8.09
N PHE A 147 1.37 2.99 -6.84
CA PHE A 147 0.45 3.30 -5.75
C PHE A 147 1.15 4.02 -4.59
N VAL A 148 0.35 4.64 -3.76
CA VAL A 148 0.70 5.10 -2.43
C VAL A 148 -0.32 4.63 -1.42
N THR A 149 0.14 4.19 -0.26
CA THR A 149 -0.71 3.93 0.90
C THR A 149 -0.34 4.91 2.00
N ALA A 150 -1.33 5.40 2.74
CA ALA A 150 -1.11 6.29 3.88
C ALA A 150 -2.04 5.94 5.03
N ALA A 151 -1.61 6.21 6.25
CA ALA A 151 -2.43 5.98 7.42
C ALA A 151 -3.67 6.90 7.44
N ASN A 152 -3.54 8.16 6.97
CA ASN A 152 -4.64 9.11 6.87
C ASN A 152 -4.31 10.25 5.89
N ASN A 153 -5.31 11.11 5.62
CA ASN A 153 -5.15 12.25 4.71
C ASN A 153 -4.12 13.27 5.21
N GLU A 154 -4.05 13.53 6.52
CA GLU A 154 -3.11 14.52 7.07
C GLU A 154 -1.65 14.14 6.76
N ILE A 155 -1.30 12.86 6.93
CA ILE A 155 0.03 12.33 6.59
C ILE A 155 0.27 12.40 5.08
N LEU A 156 -0.73 12.02 4.28
CA LEU A 156 -0.64 12.08 2.82
C LEU A 156 -0.37 13.51 2.35
N ASP A 157 -1.18 14.48 2.80
CA ASP A 157 -1.07 15.88 2.41
C ASP A 157 0.28 16.49 2.82
N GLU A 158 0.76 16.18 4.03
CA GLU A 158 2.05 16.69 4.50
C GLU A 158 3.21 16.16 3.66
N VAL A 159 3.19 14.89 3.27
CA VAL A 159 4.24 14.28 2.44
C VAL A 159 4.18 14.80 1.00
N PHE A 160 2.96 14.95 0.43
CA PHE A 160 2.78 15.33 -0.97
C PHE A 160 2.61 16.83 -1.22
N SER A 161 2.33 17.66 -0.21
CA SER A 161 2.22 19.12 -0.39
C SER A 161 3.47 19.77 -0.98
N LYS A 162 4.61 19.12 -0.84
CA LYS A 162 5.92 19.57 -1.32
C LYS A 162 6.35 18.94 -2.66
N ILE A 163 5.51 18.10 -3.25
CA ILE A 163 5.78 17.41 -4.53
C ILE A 163 5.18 18.18 -5.73
N LYS A 164 4.55 19.33 -5.50
CA LYS A 164 3.93 20.16 -6.56
C LYS A 164 4.94 20.93 -7.37
#